data_d40ee56fd3c59f20189706beb63dc841
#
_entry.id   d40ee56fd3c59f20189706beb63dc841
#
_cell.length_a   1.000
_cell.length_b   1.000
_cell.length_c   1.000
_cell.angle_alpha   90.00
_cell.angle_beta   90.00
_cell.angle_gamma   90.00
#
_symmetry.space_group_name_H-M   'P 1'
#
loop_
_entity.id
_entity.type
_entity.pdbx_description
1 polymer ?
#
loop_
_entity_poly.entity_id
_entity_poly.type
_entity_poly.pdbx_seq_one_letter_code
_entity_poly.pdbx_strand_id
1 'polypeptide(L)'
;MRAAPVYLTRTAPAYPDAAPFHPDQEYPEYPFRGRGAIAEQPNPAYAGIRQLLRLAGLDAGRYGTPQWNPLGTLVRPGDRVLLKPNLVYHRHPGSADGWLAVLTHGSVIRAVLDYVAIALGGSGEVSIGDVPLQSADFDTVARFAGLDAMRDLYRSKGGREVAIHDLRVLRVVANDAGAIVQSQHVRGDPRGTVAVDLRGTSMHARGPDRGRRLRVSDYDRSVTVLHHTGGHHEYCIARTALEADVFINLPKLKTHCKAGVTIAMKNLIGINADKSWLPHYAAGSSTSGGDEYETASIVGWLRSVTKERLYDRPLLHRVVRTVGTPLLRLQARREAAATNLPPEASPIGGGAWRGNDTVWRTIIDLNRILLYARTDGSMAETPQRRYLALVDGIIAGQGQGPLAPDPLPAGALLLGENPVAVDLVGATLLGMDPARLSQIARAFDASDHPLITGSPEDVEVISDAPDWSGGLQALRRHSLRAIAPVGWRGSVEIVDPDAPGRQAV
;
A
#
# COMPACT_ATOMS: atom_id res chain seq x y z
N MET A 1 -19.15 7.25 -2.00
CA MET A 1 -19.17 6.21 -3.06
C MET A 1 -20.03 5.04 -2.58
N ARG A 2 -20.85 4.44 -3.44
CA ARG A 2 -21.61 3.23 -3.05
C ARG A 2 -20.67 2.04 -2.85
N ALA A 3 -21.09 1.07 -2.03
CA ALA A 3 -20.47 -0.24 -2.02
C ALA A 3 -20.58 -0.83 -3.45
N ALA A 4 -19.45 -1.15 -4.04
CA ALA A 4 -19.36 -1.75 -5.37
C ALA A 4 -18.87 -3.20 -5.20
N PRO A 5 -19.22 -4.12 -6.09
CA PRO A 5 -18.76 -5.50 -6.01
C PRO A 5 -17.22 -5.56 -6.06
N VAL A 6 -16.66 -6.53 -5.37
CA VAL A 6 -15.26 -6.89 -5.44
C VAL A 6 -15.15 -8.24 -6.13
N TYR A 7 -14.41 -8.27 -7.21
CA TYR A 7 -14.16 -9.48 -7.99
C TYR A 7 -12.87 -10.14 -7.53
N LEU A 8 -12.88 -11.46 -7.44
CA LEU A 8 -11.79 -12.25 -6.91
C LEU A 8 -11.58 -13.50 -7.79
N THR A 9 -10.36 -13.69 -8.28
CA THR A 9 -9.98 -14.88 -9.06
C THR A 9 -8.75 -15.54 -8.47
N ARG A 10 -8.61 -16.86 -8.73
CA ARG A 10 -7.44 -17.64 -8.35
C ARG A 10 -6.60 -17.97 -9.59
N THR A 11 -5.30 -17.76 -9.48
CA THR A 11 -4.31 -18.13 -10.49
C THR A 11 -3.19 -18.97 -9.87
N ALA A 12 -2.27 -19.49 -10.68
CA ALA A 12 -1.09 -20.16 -10.15
C ALA A 12 -0.26 -19.17 -9.29
N PRO A 13 0.22 -19.57 -8.09
CA PRO A 13 0.96 -18.70 -7.19
C PRO A 13 2.43 -18.55 -7.62
N ALA A 14 2.65 -18.06 -8.83
CA ALA A 14 3.96 -17.85 -9.43
C ALA A 14 3.97 -16.61 -10.32
N TYR A 15 5.16 -16.04 -10.51
CA TYR A 15 5.38 -14.95 -11.47
C TYR A 15 6.34 -15.39 -12.57
N PRO A 16 6.26 -14.79 -13.77
CA PRO A 16 7.26 -14.97 -14.80
C PRO A 16 8.58 -14.27 -14.42
N ASP A 17 9.71 -14.87 -14.79
CA ASP A 17 11.04 -14.37 -14.40
C ASP A 17 11.53 -13.20 -15.25
N ALA A 18 11.09 -13.13 -16.52
CA ALA A 18 11.69 -12.23 -17.50
C ALA A 18 10.79 -11.03 -17.86
N ALA A 19 11.29 -9.81 -17.56
CA ALA A 19 10.71 -8.60 -18.11
C ALA A 19 10.93 -8.53 -19.64
N PRO A 20 9.99 -7.92 -20.37
CA PRO A 20 8.84 -7.11 -19.97
C PRO A 20 7.55 -7.88 -19.70
N PHE A 21 7.63 -9.14 -19.29
CA PHE A 21 6.51 -9.98 -18.85
C PHE A 21 5.39 -10.14 -19.88
N HIS A 22 5.76 -10.57 -21.08
CA HIS A 22 4.80 -10.88 -22.13
C HIS A 22 3.80 -11.97 -21.69
N PRO A 23 2.55 -12.01 -22.21
CA PRO A 23 1.69 -13.16 -22.03
C PRO A 23 2.33 -14.41 -22.64
N ASP A 24 1.99 -15.58 -22.12
CA ASP A 24 2.48 -16.89 -22.59
C ASP A 24 1.63 -17.47 -23.73
N GLN A 25 0.58 -16.78 -24.12
CA GLN A 25 -0.26 -17.13 -25.27
C GLN A 25 -0.75 -15.87 -25.99
N GLU A 26 -1.13 -16.04 -27.25
CA GLU A 26 -1.68 -14.94 -28.05
C GLU A 26 -3.15 -14.70 -27.71
N TYR A 27 -3.44 -13.51 -27.17
CA TYR A 27 -4.80 -13.06 -26.97
C TYR A 27 -5.24 -12.17 -28.13
N PRO A 28 -6.51 -12.27 -28.61
CA PRO A 28 -7.00 -11.49 -29.75
C PRO A 28 -6.78 -9.97 -29.60
N GLU A 29 -6.99 -9.43 -28.40
CA GLU A 29 -6.88 -8.03 -28.06
C GLU A 29 -5.44 -7.58 -27.73
N TYR A 30 -4.48 -8.49 -27.61
CA TYR A 30 -3.12 -8.15 -27.21
C TYR A 30 -2.45 -7.14 -28.16
N PRO A 31 -1.91 -6.02 -27.65
CA PRO A 31 -1.49 -4.92 -28.50
C PRO A 31 -0.19 -5.15 -29.28
N PHE A 32 0.61 -6.16 -28.88
CA PHE A 32 1.90 -6.44 -29.52
C PHE A 32 1.82 -7.69 -30.39
N ARG A 33 2.45 -7.63 -31.58
CA ARG A 33 2.45 -8.72 -32.54
C ARG A 33 3.87 -9.06 -33.01
N GLY A 34 4.05 -10.26 -33.52
CA GLY A 34 5.30 -10.68 -34.15
C GLY A 34 6.27 -11.40 -33.21
N ARG A 35 7.48 -11.65 -33.72
CA ARG A 35 8.49 -12.45 -33.01
C ARG A 35 8.86 -11.82 -31.67
N GLY A 36 8.84 -12.60 -30.59
CA GLY A 36 9.19 -12.18 -29.24
C GLY A 36 8.09 -11.35 -28.57
N ALA A 37 6.84 -11.38 -29.08
CA ALA A 37 5.70 -10.75 -28.42
C ALA A 37 5.02 -11.65 -27.38
N ILE A 38 5.32 -12.97 -27.39
CA ILE A 38 4.82 -13.99 -26.48
C ILE A 38 5.98 -14.59 -25.70
N ALA A 39 5.79 -14.83 -24.41
CA ALA A 39 6.77 -15.48 -23.55
C ALA A 39 6.76 -17.00 -23.77
N GLU A 40 7.94 -17.61 -23.65
CA GLU A 40 8.08 -19.08 -23.66
C GLU A 40 7.67 -19.69 -22.30
N GLN A 41 7.81 -18.92 -21.24
CA GLN A 41 7.48 -19.31 -19.87
C GLN A 41 6.05 -18.89 -19.50
N PRO A 42 5.34 -19.66 -18.67
CA PRO A 42 4.00 -19.29 -18.20
C PRO A 42 3.94 -17.92 -17.54
N ASN A 43 2.89 -17.16 -17.84
CA ASN A 43 2.59 -15.89 -17.18
C ASN A 43 1.20 -15.94 -16.54
N PRO A 44 1.06 -16.58 -15.37
CA PRO A 44 -0.21 -16.71 -14.69
C PRO A 44 -0.80 -15.36 -14.22
N ALA A 45 0.05 -14.34 -14.04
CA ALA A 45 -0.42 -13.00 -13.69
C ALA A 45 -1.21 -12.37 -14.85
N TYR A 46 -0.73 -12.48 -16.07
CA TYR A 46 -1.42 -11.94 -17.25
C TYR A 46 -2.77 -12.67 -17.48
N ALA A 47 -2.75 -13.98 -17.49
CA ALA A 47 -3.94 -14.81 -17.65
C ALA A 47 -4.98 -14.54 -16.53
N GLY A 48 -4.52 -14.45 -15.27
CA GLY A 48 -5.37 -14.17 -14.12
C GLY A 48 -6.01 -12.78 -14.17
N ILE A 49 -5.27 -11.74 -14.58
CA ILE A 49 -5.83 -10.39 -14.73
C ILE A 49 -6.85 -10.35 -15.86
N ARG A 50 -6.56 -10.97 -17.00
CA ARG A 50 -7.51 -11.10 -18.09
C ARG A 50 -8.81 -11.78 -17.65
N GLN A 51 -8.69 -12.87 -16.88
CA GLN A 51 -9.84 -13.58 -16.32
C GLN A 51 -10.61 -12.72 -15.32
N LEU A 52 -9.92 -11.94 -14.49
CA LEU A 52 -10.53 -11.04 -13.51
C LEU A 52 -11.35 -9.92 -14.19
N LEU A 53 -10.82 -9.32 -15.26
CA LEU A 53 -11.52 -8.33 -16.07
C LEU A 53 -12.77 -8.92 -16.77
N ARG A 54 -12.66 -10.18 -17.23
CA ARG A 54 -13.81 -10.93 -17.78
C ARG A 54 -14.86 -11.20 -16.71
N LEU A 55 -14.46 -11.67 -15.54
CA LEU A 55 -15.35 -11.96 -14.39
C LEU A 55 -16.13 -10.70 -13.99
N ALA A 56 -15.48 -9.55 -14.04
CA ALA A 56 -16.11 -8.26 -13.79
C ALA A 56 -17.10 -7.82 -14.90
N GLY A 57 -17.26 -8.61 -15.96
CA GLY A 57 -18.19 -8.32 -17.03
C GLY A 57 -17.81 -7.12 -17.90
N LEU A 58 -16.57 -6.64 -17.81
CA LEU A 58 -16.11 -5.44 -18.48
C LEU A 58 -16.01 -5.68 -20.00
N ASP A 59 -16.78 -4.91 -20.76
CA ASP A 59 -16.92 -5.06 -22.22
C ASP A 59 -17.24 -6.50 -22.68
N ALA A 60 -18.13 -7.17 -21.95
CA ALA A 60 -18.43 -8.60 -22.11
C ALA A 60 -18.83 -8.98 -23.53
N GLY A 61 -19.53 -8.07 -24.26
CA GLY A 61 -19.98 -8.33 -25.62
C GLY A 61 -18.86 -8.44 -26.66
N ARG A 62 -17.63 -8.01 -26.34
CA ARG A 62 -16.47 -8.09 -27.22
C ARG A 62 -15.40 -9.05 -26.71
N TYR A 63 -15.63 -9.73 -25.58
CA TYR A 63 -14.67 -10.68 -25.06
C TYR A 63 -14.26 -11.72 -26.10
N GLY A 64 -12.95 -11.99 -26.21
CA GLY A 64 -12.41 -12.94 -27.18
C GLY A 64 -12.26 -12.39 -28.60
N THR A 65 -12.45 -11.09 -28.80
CA THR A 65 -12.23 -10.40 -30.09
C THR A 65 -11.07 -9.39 -29.98
N PRO A 66 -10.46 -8.98 -31.10
CA PRO A 66 -9.43 -7.91 -31.10
C PRO A 66 -9.93 -6.55 -30.60
N GLN A 67 -11.23 -6.36 -30.54
CA GLN A 67 -11.88 -5.10 -30.11
C GLN A 67 -12.23 -5.08 -28.62
N TRP A 68 -11.93 -6.16 -27.87
CA TRP A 68 -12.20 -6.18 -26.43
C TRP A 68 -11.39 -5.13 -25.70
N ASN A 69 -12.09 -4.21 -25.04
CA ASN A 69 -11.53 -3.07 -24.33
C ASN A 69 -12.14 -2.99 -22.91
N PRO A 70 -11.72 -3.86 -21.98
CA PRO A 70 -12.35 -3.96 -20.67
C PRO A 70 -12.23 -2.69 -19.82
N LEU A 71 -11.22 -1.86 -20.04
CA LEU A 71 -11.06 -0.60 -19.33
C LEU A 71 -11.66 0.61 -20.05
N GLY A 72 -12.31 0.45 -21.21
CA GLY A 72 -12.81 1.54 -22.04
C GLY A 72 -13.94 2.39 -21.41
N THR A 73 -14.64 1.88 -20.38
CA THR A 73 -15.62 2.67 -19.61
C THR A 73 -14.94 3.51 -18.52
N LEU A 74 -13.80 3.07 -18.02
CA LEU A 74 -13.02 3.72 -16.97
C LEU A 74 -11.99 4.71 -17.57
N VAL A 75 -11.27 4.29 -18.59
CA VAL A 75 -10.19 5.04 -19.25
C VAL A 75 -10.67 5.46 -20.64
N ARG A 76 -10.52 6.73 -20.99
CA ARG A 76 -10.94 7.31 -22.27
C ARG A 76 -9.75 7.86 -23.04
N PRO A 77 -9.79 7.90 -24.36
CA PRO A 77 -8.79 8.61 -25.14
C PRO A 77 -8.62 10.06 -24.66
N GLY A 78 -7.36 10.47 -24.47
CA GLY A 78 -7.00 11.79 -23.93
C GLY A 78 -6.81 11.85 -22.41
N ASP A 79 -7.19 10.82 -21.65
CA ASP A 79 -7.01 10.80 -20.19
C ASP A 79 -5.53 10.75 -19.77
N ARG A 80 -5.27 11.30 -18.60
CA ARG A 80 -4.04 11.10 -17.83
C ARG A 80 -4.27 9.97 -16.84
N VAL A 81 -3.55 8.87 -17.01
CA VAL A 81 -3.68 7.67 -16.18
C VAL A 81 -2.44 7.50 -15.32
N LEU A 82 -2.62 7.41 -14.00
CA LEU A 82 -1.56 7.01 -13.09
C LEU A 82 -1.77 5.56 -12.63
N LEU A 83 -0.82 4.68 -12.97
CA LEU A 83 -0.67 3.39 -12.33
C LEU A 83 0.16 3.56 -11.06
N LYS A 84 -0.42 3.27 -9.91
CA LYS A 84 0.26 3.39 -8.62
C LYS A 84 0.49 2.02 -7.98
N PRO A 85 1.60 1.34 -8.28
CA PRO A 85 1.97 0.09 -7.62
C PRO A 85 2.41 0.33 -6.16
N ASN A 86 2.63 -0.74 -5.41
CA ASN A 86 3.31 -0.72 -4.13
C ASN A 86 4.80 -0.97 -4.34
N LEU A 87 5.61 0.08 -4.40
CA LEU A 87 7.06 0.02 -4.63
C LEU A 87 7.85 0.42 -3.37
N VAL A 88 7.46 -0.08 -2.22
CA VAL A 88 7.82 0.44 -0.90
C VAL A 88 9.31 0.38 -0.57
N TYR A 89 10.03 -0.72 -0.93
CA TYR A 89 11.42 -0.90 -0.56
C TYR A 89 12.16 -1.89 -1.47
N HIS A 90 13.48 -1.74 -1.61
CA HIS A 90 14.32 -2.44 -2.57
C HIS A 90 14.92 -3.76 -2.05
N ARG A 91 14.65 -4.17 -0.81
CA ARG A 91 15.21 -5.40 -0.22
C ARG A 91 14.29 -6.00 0.83
N HIS A 92 14.49 -7.29 1.09
CA HIS A 92 13.89 -8.01 2.19
C HIS A 92 15.01 -8.50 3.14
N PRO A 93 14.91 -8.28 4.47
CA PRO A 93 16.02 -8.57 5.38
C PRO A 93 16.31 -10.07 5.58
N GLY A 94 15.33 -10.94 5.36
CA GLY A 94 15.44 -12.38 5.65
C GLY A 94 15.56 -13.30 4.43
N SER A 95 15.35 -12.80 3.20
CA SER A 95 15.33 -13.65 2.00
C SER A 95 15.64 -12.85 0.74
N ALA A 96 16.43 -13.44 -0.17
CA ALA A 96 16.70 -12.84 -1.47
C ALA A 96 15.42 -12.68 -2.31
N ASP A 97 14.50 -13.65 -2.26
CA ASP A 97 13.24 -13.63 -3.00
C ASP A 97 12.07 -13.04 -2.19
N GLY A 98 12.32 -12.64 -0.94
CA GLY A 98 11.29 -12.06 -0.07
C GLY A 98 10.67 -10.77 -0.64
N TRP A 99 11.35 -10.09 -1.57
CA TRP A 99 10.83 -8.91 -2.24
C TRP A 99 9.51 -9.18 -3.00
N LEU A 100 9.26 -10.44 -3.42
CA LEU A 100 8.01 -10.86 -4.05
C LEU A 100 6.79 -10.64 -3.14
N ALA A 101 6.96 -10.67 -1.83
CA ALA A 101 5.93 -10.36 -0.85
C ALA A 101 5.91 -8.86 -0.45
N VAL A 102 6.96 -8.09 -0.80
CA VAL A 102 7.11 -6.67 -0.44
C VAL A 102 6.51 -5.75 -1.50
N LEU A 103 6.75 -6.04 -2.78
CA LEU A 103 6.42 -5.17 -3.92
C LEU A 103 5.29 -5.75 -4.78
N THR A 104 4.58 -4.88 -5.49
CA THR A 104 3.74 -5.28 -6.61
C THR A 104 4.63 -5.80 -7.73
N HIS A 105 4.38 -7.02 -8.21
CA HIS A 105 5.19 -7.62 -9.25
C HIS A 105 4.96 -6.96 -10.62
N GLY A 106 6.04 -6.85 -11.40
CA GLY A 106 5.98 -6.19 -12.70
C GLY A 106 5.04 -6.83 -13.71
N SER A 107 4.81 -8.14 -13.65
CA SER A 107 3.84 -8.82 -14.52
C SER A 107 2.40 -8.36 -14.30
N VAL A 108 2.06 -7.98 -13.07
CA VAL A 108 0.75 -7.38 -12.75
C VAL A 108 0.66 -5.97 -13.31
N ILE A 109 1.72 -5.16 -13.11
CA ILE A 109 1.79 -3.80 -13.66
C ILE A 109 1.69 -3.83 -15.18
N ARG A 110 2.41 -4.76 -15.84
CA ARG A 110 2.42 -4.91 -17.28
C ARG A 110 1.06 -5.27 -17.86
N ALA A 111 0.38 -6.25 -17.31
CA ALA A 111 -0.94 -6.64 -17.82
C ALA A 111 -1.95 -5.49 -17.72
N VAL A 112 -1.96 -4.74 -16.61
CA VAL A 112 -2.83 -3.57 -16.46
C VAL A 112 -2.44 -2.45 -17.43
N LEU A 113 -1.14 -2.21 -17.62
CA LEU A 113 -0.63 -1.22 -18.57
C LEU A 113 -1.09 -1.50 -20.01
N ASP A 114 -1.12 -2.79 -20.42
CA ASP A 114 -1.59 -3.17 -21.75
C ASP A 114 -3.08 -2.82 -21.95
N TYR A 115 -3.93 -3.12 -20.97
CA TYR A 115 -5.37 -2.76 -21.06
C TYR A 115 -5.62 -1.25 -20.96
N VAL A 116 -4.79 -0.51 -20.19
CA VAL A 116 -4.82 0.96 -20.20
C VAL A 116 -4.42 1.51 -21.57
N ALA A 117 -3.37 0.96 -22.18
CA ALA A 117 -2.92 1.39 -23.50
C ALA A 117 -3.99 1.12 -24.59
N ILE A 118 -4.67 -0.02 -24.53
CA ILE A 118 -5.82 -0.34 -25.39
C ILE A 118 -6.93 0.71 -25.21
N ALA A 119 -7.28 1.05 -23.98
CA ALA A 119 -8.35 1.98 -23.68
C ALA A 119 -8.01 3.44 -24.08
N LEU A 120 -6.77 3.86 -23.89
CA LEU A 120 -6.29 5.17 -24.34
C LEU A 120 -6.23 5.28 -25.88
N GLY A 121 -6.13 4.16 -26.59
CA GLY A 121 -5.98 4.18 -28.05
C GLY A 121 -4.72 4.96 -28.46
N GLY A 122 -4.90 5.97 -29.32
CA GLY A 122 -3.79 6.79 -29.85
C GLY A 122 -3.46 8.04 -29.02
N SER A 123 -4.20 8.38 -27.96
CA SER A 123 -4.06 9.65 -27.24
C SER A 123 -4.11 9.48 -25.73
N GLY A 124 -3.65 10.51 -24.99
CA GLY A 124 -3.58 10.50 -23.53
C GLY A 124 -2.21 10.10 -22.98
N GLU A 125 -2.06 10.20 -21.67
CA GLU A 125 -0.81 9.97 -20.96
C GLU A 125 -0.94 8.78 -20.01
N VAL A 126 0.11 7.97 -19.88
CA VAL A 126 0.21 6.95 -18.84
C VAL A 126 1.51 7.08 -18.09
N SER A 127 1.42 7.04 -16.77
CA SER A 127 2.57 7.05 -15.88
C SER A 127 2.49 5.94 -14.85
N ILE A 128 3.66 5.46 -14.41
CA ILE A 128 3.83 4.52 -13.30
C ILE A 128 4.60 5.27 -12.21
N GLY A 129 4.05 5.40 -11.02
CA GLY A 129 4.70 6.17 -9.96
C GLY A 129 4.32 5.74 -8.56
N ASP A 130 5.26 5.93 -7.62
CA ASP A 130 5.06 5.72 -6.19
C ASP A 130 5.96 6.67 -5.39
N VAL A 131 5.59 6.88 -4.12
CA VAL A 131 6.46 7.44 -3.09
C VAL A 131 6.93 6.29 -2.19
N PRO A 132 8.04 5.61 -2.52
CA PRO A 132 8.59 4.56 -1.66
C PRO A 132 9.12 5.13 -0.33
N LEU A 133 9.70 4.29 0.52
CA LEU A 133 10.44 4.77 1.68
C LEU A 133 11.56 5.71 1.23
N GLN A 134 11.83 6.74 2.03
CA GLN A 134 12.84 7.75 1.67
C GLN A 134 14.24 7.16 1.56
N SER A 135 14.52 6.02 2.25
CA SER A 135 15.76 5.25 2.14
C SER A 135 15.75 4.17 1.06
N ALA A 136 14.67 4.02 0.29
CA ALA A 136 14.63 3.04 -0.79
C ALA A 136 15.53 3.46 -1.96
N ASP A 137 16.23 2.51 -2.56
CA ASP A 137 16.87 2.66 -3.87
C ASP A 137 15.82 2.41 -4.96
N PHE A 138 15.35 3.49 -5.59
CA PHE A 138 14.29 3.43 -6.58
C PHE A 138 14.72 2.70 -7.86
N ASP A 139 15.98 2.85 -8.28
CA ASP A 139 16.49 2.20 -9.48
C ASP A 139 16.51 0.67 -9.31
N THR A 140 16.85 0.20 -8.11
CA THR A 140 16.76 -1.23 -7.77
C THR A 140 15.29 -1.70 -7.71
N VAL A 141 14.37 -0.92 -7.14
CA VAL A 141 12.94 -1.25 -7.13
C VAL A 141 12.37 -1.29 -8.55
N ALA A 142 12.71 -0.31 -9.40
CA ALA A 142 12.28 -0.25 -10.81
C ALA A 142 12.79 -1.45 -11.60
N ARG A 143 14.03 -1.88 -11.34
CA ARG A 143 14.63 -3.07 -11.95
C ARG A 143 13.91 -4.35 -11.54
N PHE A 144 13.60 -4.55 -10.23
CA PHE A 144 12.84 -5.70 -9.77
C PHE A 144 11.45 -5.75 -10.39
N ALA A 145 10.79 -4.60 -10.51
CA ALA A 145 9.49 -4.49 -11.16
C ALA A 145 9.57 -4.49 -12.70
N GLY A 146 10.77 -4.53 -13.32
CA GLY A 146 10.96 -4.56 -14.77
C GLY A 146 10.44 -3.31 -15.50
N LEU A 147 10.37 -2.15 -14.83
CA LEU A 147 9.72 -0.95 -15.36
C LEU A 147 10.43 -0.39 -16.58
N ASP A 148 11.75 -0.41 -16.60
CA ASP A 148 12.54 0.08 -17.74
C ASP A 148 12.29 -0.76 -19.01
N ALA A 149 12.25 -2.09 -18.86
CA ALA A 149 11.94 -2.98 -19.98
C ALA A 149 10.53 -2.76 -20.55
N MET A 150 9.55 -2.47 -19.67
CA MET A 150 8.19 -2.09 -20.10
C MET A 150 8.19 -0.77 -20.86
N ARG A 151 8.85 0.27 -20.33
CA ARG A 151 8.99 1.57 -21.00
C ARG A 151 9.62 1.42 -22.39
N ASP A 152 10.72 0.68 -22.48
CA ASP A 152 11.45 0.50 -23.74
C ASP A 152 10.65 -0.31 -24.75
N LEU A 153 9.85 -1.31 -24.32
CA LEU A 153 8.91 -2.01 -25.18
C LEU A 153 7.85 -1.05 -25.75
N TYR A 154 7.23 -0.25 -24.90
CA TYR A 154 6.20 0.70 -25.34
C TYR A 154 6.76 1.77 -26.27
N ARG A 155 7.95 2.29 -26.00
CA ARG A 155 8.64 3.26 -26.86
C ARG A 155 8.98 2.66 -28.21
N SER A 156 9.51 1.44 -28.25
CA SER A 156 10.01 0.82 -29.48
C SER A 156 8.93 0.17 -30.35
N LYS A 157 7.93 -0.46 -29.73
CA LYS A 157 6.91 -1.24 -30.44
C LYS A 157 5.49 -0.67 -30.28
N GLY A 158 5.21 0.01 -29.18
CA GLY A 158 3.89 0.54 -28.84
C GLY A 158 3.63 1.95 -29.32
N GLY A 159 4.66 2.68 -29.79
CA GLY A 159 4.55 4.08 -30.22
C GLY A 159 4.06 5.02 -29.11
N ARG A 160 4.25 4.65 -27.83
CA ARG A 160 3.76 5.39 -26.66
C ARG A 160 4.89 5.55 -25.64
N GLU A 161 5.00 6.74 -25.07
CA GLU A 161 5.84 6.96 -23.90
C GLU A 161 5.11 6.51 -22.64
N VAL A 162 5.79 5.74 -21.79
CA VAL A 162 5.35 5.36 -20.44
C VAL A 162 6.29 6.04 -19.46
N ALA A 163 5.79 7.03 -18.74
CA ALA A 163 6.59 7.75 -17.76
C ALA A 163 6.73 6.94 -16.46
N ILE A 164 7.95 6.92 -15.89
CA ILE A 164 8.23 6.26 -14.61
C ILE A 164 8.69 7.33 -13.63
N HIS A 165 8.04 7.41 -12.46
CA HIS A 165 8.27 8.48 -11.51
C HIS A 165 8.60 7.96 -10.11
N ASP A 166 9.76 8.38 -9.59
CA ASP A 166 10.02 8.46 -8.16
C ASP A 166 9.41 9.77 -7.65
N LEU A 167 8.27 9.69 -7.01
CA LEU A 167 7.50 10.87 -6.60
C LEU A 167 7.97 11.49 -5.27
N ARG A 168 9.07 10.97 -4.66
CA ARG A 168 9.62 11.50 -3.41
C ARG A 168 10.29 12.84 -3.60
N VAL A 169 10.07 13.78 -2.69
CA VAL A 169 10.84 15.04 -2.62
C VAL A 169 12.00 14.99 -1.63
N LEU A 170 12.09 13.91 -0.83
CA LEU A 170 13.16 13.70 0.15
C LEU A 170 13.73 12.29 0.01
N ARG A 171 15.05 12.19 -0.14
CA ARG A 171 15.80 10.93 -0.04
C ARG A 171 16.68 10.96 1.20
N VAL A 172 16.83 9.82 1.84
CA VAL A 172 17.71 9.66 2.99
C VAL A 172 18.62 8.45 2.79
N VAL A 173 19.84 8.56 3.31
CA VAL A 173 20.75 7.45 3.42
C VAL A 173 20.77 7.01 4.87
N ALA A 174 20.46 5.75 5.12
CA ALA A 174 20.57 5.12 6.44
C ALA A 174 21.82 4.26 6.50
N ASN A 175 22.48 4.24 7.66
CA ASN A 175 23.58 3.29 7.91
C ASN A 175 23.01 1.89 8.27
N ASP A 176 23.91 0.89 8.45
CA ASP A 176 23.53 -0.49 8.80
C ASP A 176 22.76 -0.60 10.14
N ALA A 177 22.79 0.42 10.98
CA ALA A 177 21.99 0.50 12.20
C ALA A 177 20.62 1.17 12.00
N GLY A 178 20.25 1.50 10.74
CA GLY A 178 19.00 2.18 10.40
C GLY A 178 18.97 3.68 10.74
N ALA A 179 20.09 4.27 11.20
CA ALA A 179 20.14 5.70 11.51
C ALA A 179 20.37 6.51 10.23
N ILE A 180 19.58 7.56 10.02
CA ILE A 180 19.74 8.48 8.89
C ILE A 180 21.04 9.25 9.06
N VAL A 181 21.93 9.13 8.09
CA VAL A 181 23.24 9.79 8.06
C VAL A 181 23.31 10.93 7.07
N GLN A 182 22.40 10.95 6.09
CA GLN A 182 22.30 12.00 5.09
C GLN A 182 20.85 12.15 4.66
N SER A 183 20.41 13.39 4.45
CA SER A 183 19.12 13.75 3.86
C SER A 183 19.36 14.66 2.67
N GLN A 184 18.63 14.44 1.58
CA GLN A 184 18.74 15.24 0.37
C GLN A 184 17.34 15.52 -0.19
N HIS A 185 17.01 16.79 -0.39
CA HIS A 185 15.85 17.15 -1.19
C HIS A 185 16.12 16.87 -2.66
N VAL A 186 15.16 16.24 -3.32
CA VAL A 186 15.20 15.88 -4.73
C VAL A 186 14.00 16.47 -5.47
N ARG A 187 14.07 16.53 -6.79
CA ARG A 187 13.00 17.11 -7.60
C ARG A 187 11.65 16.41 -7.39
N GLY A 188 11.67 15.08 -7.21
CA GLY A 188 10.48 14.27 -7.00
C GLY A 188 9.52 14.28 -8.19
N ASP A 189 8.23 14.46 -7.89
CA ASP A 189 7.17 14.54 -8.89
C ASP A 189 7.49 15.62 -9.94
N PRO A 190 7.54 15.30 -11.24
CA PRO A 190 7.82 16.29 -12.29
C PRO A 190 6.76 17.39 -12.38
N ARG A 191 5.55 17.16 -11.88
CA ARG A 191 4.45 18.14 -11.77
C ARG A 191 4.50 18.94 -10.46
N GLY A 192 5.42 18.59 -9.54
CA GLY A 192 5.56 19.19 -8.22
C GLY A 192 4.62 18.58 -7.17
N THR A 193 4.48 19.29 -6.07
CA THR A 193 3.62 18.89 -4.95
C THR A 193 2.59 19.95 -4.60
N VAL A 194 1.56 19.55 -3.86
CA VAL A 194 0.57 20.47 -3.32
C VAL A 194 0.28 20.08 -1.86
N ALA A 195 0.23 21.09 -0.99
CA ALA A 195 -0.23 20.90 0.38
C ALA A 195 -1.76 20.83 0.40
N VAL A 196 -2.30 19.79 1.01
CA VAL A 196 -3.75 19.63 1.23
C VAL A 196 -3.99 19.68 2.73
N ASP A 197 -4.73 20.69 3.20
CA ASP A 197 -5.07 20.84 4.61
C ASP A 197 -6.53 20.44 4.85
N LEU A 198 -6.73 19.37 5.59
CA LEU A 198 -8.06 18.86 5.92
C LEU A 198 -8.68 19.54 7.14
N ARG A 199 -7.89 20.25 7.95
CA ARG A 199 -8.36 20.97 9.15
C ARG A 199 -9.31 20.13 10.01
N GLY A 200 -10.46 20.67 10.39
CA GLY A 200 -11.47 20.00 11.21
C GLY A 200 -12.12 18.76 10.57
N THR A 201 -11.98 18.54 9.24
CA THR A 201 -12.49 17.36 8.57
C THR A 201 -11.54 16.16 8.64
N SER A 202 -10.27 16.38 9.03
CA SER A 202 -9.29 15.31 9.24
C SER A 202 -9.76 14.31 10.30
N MET A 203 -9.42 13.03 10.10
CA MET A 203 -9.63 12.03 11.14
C MET A 203 -8.79 12.30 12.40
N HIS A 204 -7.68 13.02 12.27
CA HIS A 204 -6.88 13.47 13.42
C HIS A 204 -7.54 14.56 14.25
N ALA A 205 -8.44 15.36 13.68
CA ALA A 205 -9.24 16.35 14.39
C ALA A 205 -10.36 15.71 15.25
N ARG A 206 -10.66 14.44 15.03
CA ARG A 206 -11.70 13.70 15.77
C ARG A 206 -11.09 13.03 17.01
N GLY A 207 -11.38 13.56 18.18
CA GLY A 207 -10.86 13.04 19.45
C GLY A 207 -9.91 14.01 20.15
N PRO A 208 -9.10 13.53 21.11
CA PRO A 208 -8.16 14.38 21.82
C PRO A 208 -7.14 15.03 20.89
N ASP A 209 -6.83 16.31 21.08
CA ASP A 209 -5.74 16.98 20.36
C ASP A 209 -4.40 16.30 20.68
N ARG A 210 -3.89 15.59 19.67
CA ARG A 210 -2.60 14.88 19.73
C ARG A 210 -1.53 15.54 18.90
N GLY A 211 -1.81 16.70 18.27
CA GLY A 211 -0.92 17.32 17.28
C GLY A 211 0.53 17.37 17.70
N ARG A 212 0.81 17.85 18.92
CA ARG A 212 2.19 17.92 19.47
C ARG A 212 2.82 16.55 19.76
N ARG A 213 2.04 15.46 19.81
CA ARG A 213 2.52 14.08 20.03
C ARG A 213 2.64 13.29 18.75
N LEU A 214 2.08 13.76 17.64
CA LEU A 214 2.14 13.06 16.37
C LEU A 214 3.58 12.95 15.86
N ARG A 215 3.95 11.78 15.42
CA ARG A 215 5.32 11.43 14.99
C ARG A 215 5.29 10.58 13.73
N VAL A 216 6.26 10.83 12.89
CA VAL A 216 6.66 9.90 11.84
C VAL A 216 7.64 8.86 12.41
N SER A 217 7.79 7.71 11.73
CA SER A 217 8.60 6.61 12.28
C SER A 217 10.09 6.92 12.35
N ASP A 218 10.69 7.33 11.23
CA ASP A 218 12.14 7.35 11.07
C ASP A 218 12.67 8.65 10.42
N TYR A 219 11.84 9.69 10.33
CA TYR A 219 12.18 10.96 9.70
C TYR A 219 12.07 12.13 10.70
N ASP A 220 12.22 13.36 10.22
CA ASP A 220 12.15 14.54 11.07
C ASP A 220 10.74 14.71 11.68
N ARG A 221 10.66 14.51 12.97
CA ARG A 221 9.42 14.58 13.75
C ARG A 221 8.91 16.00 13.96
N SER A 222 9.79 16.99 13.91
CA SER A 222 9.42 18.40 14.04
C SER A 222 8.55 18.83 12.86
N VAL A 223 8.83 18.30 11.68
CA VAL A 223 8.04 18.52 10.47
C VAL A 223 6.63 17.95 10.64
N THR A 224 6.49 16.71 11.16
CA THR A 224 5.16 16.13 11.44
C THR A 224 4.35 17.02 12.39
N VAL A 225 4.96 17.50 13.47
CA VAL A 225 4.30 18.39 14.45
C VAL A 225 3.88 19.70 13.79
N LEU A 226 4.74 20.29 12.97
CA LEU A 226 4.45 21.57 12.28
C LEU A 226 3.18 21.47 11.44
N HIS A 227 3.00 20.38 10.72
CA HIS A 227 1.87 20.18 9.80
C HIS A 227 0.60 19.61 10.45
N HIS A 228 0.65 19.26 11.75
CA HIS A 228 -0.49 18.66 12.45
C HIS A 228 -0.80 19.33 13.80
N THR A 229 -0.52 20.63 13.93
CA THR A 229 -0.84 21.45 15.13
C THR A 229 -1.59 22.72 14.74
N GLY A 230 -2.16 23.39 15.73
CA GLY A 230 -2.85 24.68 15.51
C GLY A 230 -4.13 24.56 14.67
N GLY A 231 -4.75 23.39 14.64
CA GLY A 231 -5.95 23.13 13.84
C GLY A 231 -5.66 22.75 12.38
N HIS A 232 -4.39 22.62 12.02
CA HIS A 232 -3.97 22.14 10.69
C HIS A 232 -3.74 20.62 10.69
N HIS A 233 -4.09 19.99 9.57
CA HIS A 233 -3.78 18.60 9.26
C HIS A 233 -3.40 18.50 7.78
N GLU A 234 -2.15 18.80 7.48
CA GLU A 234 -1.63 19.00 6.14
C GLU A 234 -0.87 17.77 5.63
N TYR A 235 -1.02 17.52 4.34
CA TYR A 235 -0.39 16.43 3.61
C TYR A 235 0.32 16.98 2.37
N CYS A 236 1.56 16.52 2.12
CA CYS A 236 2.36 16.91 0.95
C CYS A 236 2.08 15.96 -0.22
N ILE A 237 1.11 16.24 -1.04
CA ILE A 237 0.63 15.32 -2.09
C ILE A 237 1.39 15.52 -3.40
N ALA A 238 1.85 14.43 -4.02
CA ALA A 238 2.39 14.41 -5.37
C ALA A 238 1.30 14.88 -6.36
N ARG A 239 1.56 15.95 -7.10
CA ARG A 239 0.57 16.58 -7.98
C ARG A 239 0.13 15.64 -9.11
N THR A 240 1.02 14.78 -9.60
CA THR A 240 0.69 13.73 -10.59
C THR A 240 -0.49 12.87 -10.12
N ALA A 241 -0.62 12.58 -8.82
CA ALA A 241 -1.76 11.83 -8.30
C ALA A 241 -3.07 12.62 -8.32
N LEU A 242 -3.03 13.94 -8.09
CA LEU A 242 -4.21 14.80 -8.12
C LEU A 242 -4.62 15.24 -9.53
N GLU A 243 -3.69 15.26 -10.47
CA GLU A 243 -3.96 15.62 -11.86
C GLU A 243 -4.34 14.41 -12.73
N ALA A 244 -4.27 13.20 -12.22
CA ALA A 244 -4.74 12.03 -12.93
C ALA A 244 -6.27 12.07 -13.12
N ASP A 245 -6.75 11.85 -14.35
CA ASP A 245 -8.17 11.65 -14.63
C ASP A 245 -8.63 10.27 -14.16
N VAL A 246 -7.72 9.29 -14.23
CA VAL A 246 -7.91 7.92 -13.75
C VAL A 246 -6.73 7.50 -12.88
N PHE A 247 -7.04 7.06 -11.68
CA PHE A 247 -6.06 6.51 -10.74
C PHE A 247 -6.26 5.00 -10.59
N ILE A 248 -5.30 4.22 -11.07
CA ILE A 248 -5.31 2.76 -10.95
C ILE A 248 -4.33 2.34 -9.84
N ASN A 249 -4.89 1.92 -8.73
CA ASN A 249 -4.15 1.48 -7.56
C ASN A 249 -3.79 -0.01 -7.69
N LEU A 250 -2.50 -0.34 -7.64
CA LEU A 250 -1.98 -1.69 -7.77
C LEU A 250 -1.28 -2.12 -6.47
N PRO A 251 -2.02 -2.34 -5.37
CA PRO A 251 -1.43 -2.66 -4.09
C PRO A 251 -0.95 -4.11 -4.02
N LYS A 252 -0.01 -4.37 -3.11
CA LYS A 252 0.39 -5.70 -2.67
C LYS A 252 -0.50 -6.17 -1.52
N LEU A 253 -1.06 -7.37 -1.61
CA LEU A 253 -1.81 -7.99 -0.52
C LEU A 253 -0.87 -8.50 0.55
N LYS A 254 -0.81 -7.84 1.71
CA LYS A 254 0.08 -8.27 2.80
C LYS A 254 -0.36 -7.75 4.17
N THR A 255 0.11 -8.38 5.23
CA THR A 255 0.01 -7.90 6.59
C THR A 255 0.90 -6.67 6.83
N HIS A 256 0.63 -5.90 7.90
CA HIS A 256 1.37 -4.68 8.23
C HIS A 256 1.44 -4.44 9.72
N CYS A 257 2.64 -4.29 10.28
CA CYS A 257 2.87 -4.19 11.73
C CYS A 257 2.17 -2.99 12.42
N LYS A 258 1.91 -1.86 11.73
CA LYS A 258 1.25 -0.68 12.30
C LYS A 258 -0.24 -0.57 11.97
N ALA A 259 -0.66 -1.13 10.84
CA ALA A 259 -2.02 -0.96 10.32
C ALA A 259 -2.80 -2.29 10.20
N GLY A 260 -2.20 -3.42 10.62
CA GLY A 260 -2.76 -4.76 10.43
C GLY A 260 -2.55 -5.28 9.02
N VAL A 261 -2.98 -4.55 8.00
CA VAL A 261 -2.87 -4.95 6.57
C VAL A 261 -2.36 -3.80 5.69
N THR A 262 -1.76 -4.18 4.56
CA THR A 262 -1.53 -3.33 3.38
C THR A 262 -2.37 -3.87 2.25
N ILE A 263 -3.32 -3.08 1.76
CA ILE A 263 -4.15 -3.35 0.59
C ILE A 263 -4.38 -2.00 -0.13
N ALA A 264 -5.55 -1.73 -0.68
CA ALA A 264 -5.81 -0.54 -1.49
C ALA A 264 -5.70 0.78 -0.69
N MET A 265 -6.35 0.86 0.48
CA MET A 265 -6.35 2.08 1.30
C MET A 265 -4.95 2.46 1.78
N LYS A 266 -4.21 1.48 2.35
CA LYS A 266 -2.88 1.72 2.90
C LYS A 266 -1.84 2.03 1.82
N ASN A 267 -2.03 1.53 0.58
CA ASN A 267 -1.12 1.83 -0.52
C ASN A 267 -1.07 3.34 -0.84
N LEU A 268 -2.11 4.10 -0.51
CA LEU A 268 -2.16 5.56 -0.72
C LEU A 268 -1.24 6.38 0.18
N ILE A 269 -0.58 5.79 1.18
CA ILE A 269 0.59 6.42 1.82
C ILE A 269 1.66 6.80 0.79
N GLY A 270 1.70 6.10 -0.34
CA GLY A 270 2.60 6.34 -1.46
C GLY A 270 2.18 7.46 -2.42
N ILE A 271 1.21 8.31 -2.09
CA ILE A 271 0.94 9.56 -2.82
C ILE A 271 1.48 10.79 -2.07
N ASN A 272 1.85 10.64 -0.81
CA ASN A 272 2.42 11.74 -0.01
C ASN A 272 3.92 11.84 -0.25
N ALA A 273 4.35 12.87 -0.93
CA ALA A 273 5.69 13.04 -1.48
C ALA A 273 6.78 13.20 -0.40
N ASP A 274 6.45 13.83 0.74
CA ASP A 274 7.33 13.94 1.90
C ASP A 274 6.77 13.15 3.08
N LYS A 275 7.37 12.02 3.39
CA LYS A 275 6.91 11.18 4.49
C LYS A 275 7.10 11.79 5.87
N SER A 276 7.88 12.86 6.01
CA SER A 276 8.00 13.60 7.27
C SER A 276 6.69 14.29 7.69
N TRP A 277 5.76 14.50 6.75
CA TRP A 277 4.43 15.04 7.03
C TRP A 277 3.43 14.01 7.56
N LEU A 278 3.77 12.70 7.55
CA LEU A 278 2.82 11.62 7.82
C LEU A 278 2.84 11.18 9.29
N PRO A 279 1.77 11.40 10.05
CA PRO A 279 1.64 10.79 11.37
C PRO A 279 1.57 9.25 11.28
N HIS A 280 2.45 8.58 12.02
CA HIS A 280 2.47 7.12 12.12
C HIS A 280 2.13 6.62 13.52
N TYR A 281 2.36 7.44 14.55
CA TYR A 281 2.01 7.18 15.94
C TYR A 281 2.00 8.48 16.75
N ALA A 282 1.37 8.46 17.91
CA ALA A 282 1.45 9.50 18.90
C ALA A 282 2.44 9.09 20.01
N ALA A 283 3.42 9.95 20.32
CA ALA A 283 4.46 9.65 21.30
C ALA A 283 3.89 9.30 22.68
N GLY A 284 4.46 8.27 23.31
CA GLY A 284 4.07 7.78 24.62
C GLY A 284 3.21 6.52 24.59
N SER A 285 2.95 5.98 25.79
CA SER A 285 2.13 4.78 25.95
C SER A 285 0.62 5.09 25.86
N SER A 286 -0.18 4.05 25.71
CA SER A 286 -1.65 4.13 25.72
C SER A 286 -2.18 4.79 27.00
N THR A 287 -1.56 4.48 28.15
CA THR A 287 -1.94 5.06 29.46
C THR A 287 -1.56 6.54 29.63
N SER A 288 -0.62 7.05 28.80
CA SER A 288 -0.22 8.46 28.79
C SER A 288 -0.88 9.27 27.65
N GLY A 289 -1.83 8.69 26.90
CA GLY A 289 -2.52 9.34 25.80
C GLY A 289 -1.75 9.28 24.46
N GLY A 290 -0.69 8.46 24.38
CA GLY A 290 0.00 8.09 23.16
C GLY A 290 -0.47 6.74 22.61
N ASP A 291 0.18 6.27 21.56
CA ASP A 291 -0.02 4.93 20.97
C ASP A 291 1.30 4.33 20.44
N GLU A 292 2.43 4.87 20.89
CA GLU A 292 3.77 4.37 20.52
C GLU A 292 4.00 2.96 21.05
N TYR A 293 3.54 2.66 22.29
CA TYR A 293 3.58 1.33 22.91
C TYR A 293 2.32 1.03 23.73
N GLU A 294 2.06 -0.24 23.94
CA GLU A 294 0.89 -0.73 24.69
C GLU A 294 0.97 -0.35 26.17
N THR A 295 2.10 -0.63 26.83
CA THR A 295 2.30 -0.41 28.25
C THR A 295 3.40 0.60 28.54
N ALA A 296 3.22 1.38 29.61
CA ALA A 296 4.27 2.27 30.08
C ALA A 296 5.50 1.45 30.54
N SER A 297 6.64 1.72 29.93
CA SER A 297 7.92 1.10 30.26
C SER A 297 8.99 2.18 30.34
N ILE A 298 9.82 2.11 31.38
CA ILE A 298 10.95 3.03 31.56
C ILE A 298 11.89 2.96 30.34
N VAL A 299 12.11 1.75 29.81
CA VAL A 299 12.94 1.52 28.63
C VAL A 299 12.30 2.14 27.38
N GLY A 300 10.98 1.96 27.19
CA GLY A 300 10.22 2.60 26.10
C GLY A 300 10.29 4.12 26.19
N TRP A 301 10.10 4.68 27.39
CA TRP A 301 10.21 6.11 27.64
C TRP A 301 11.62 6.65 27.35
N LEU A 302 12.67 6.00 27.87
CA LEU A 302 14.06 6.37 27.59
C LEU A 302 14.37 6.31 26.08
N ARG A 303 13.87 5.30 25.39
CA ARG A 303 14.02 5.14 23.92
C ARG A 303 13.34 6.26 23.16
N SER A 304 12.13 6.63 23.55
CA SER A 304 11.39 7.76 22.94
C SER A 304 12.10 9.10 23.17
N VAL A 305 12.45 9.40 24.43
CA VAL A 305 13.17 10.63 24.81
C VAL A 305 14.56 10.69 24.15
N THR A 306 15.26 9.56 24.06
CA THR A 306 16.56 9.51 23.41
C THR A 306 16.44 9.77 21.91
N LYS A 307 15.46 9.16 21.24
CA LYS A 307 15.17 9.44 19.83
C LYS A 307 14.80 10.91 19.61
N GLU A 308 13.99 11.52 20.47
CA GLU A 308 13.59 12.93 20.37
C GLU A 308 14.75 13.89 20.55
N ARG A 309 15.60 13.66 21.56
CA ARG A 309 16.74 14.55 21.87
C ARG A 309 17.93 14.38 20.93
N LEU A 310 18.07 13.21 20.30
CA LEU A 310 19.18 12.93 19.41
C LEU A 310 18.99 13.51 18.01
N TYR A 311 17.74 13.61 17.55
CA TYR A 311 17.46 14.15 16.21
C TYR A 311 17.86 15.63 16.09
N ASP A 312 17.70 16.40 17.16
CA ASP A 312 17.98 17.84 17.19
C ASP A 312 19.45 18.20 17.50
N ARG A 313 20.31 17.22 17.82
CA ARG A 313 21.69 17.48 18.28
C ARG A 313 22.71 16.52 17.69
N PRO A 314 23.34 16.84 16.53
CA PRO A 314 24.26 15.93 15.83
C PRO A 314 25.50 15.51 16.65
N LEU A 315 25.96 16.33 17.59
CA LEU A 315 27.08 15.98 18.48
C LEU A 315 26.67 14.93 19.54
N LEU A 316 25.47 15.06 20.11
CA LEU A 316 24.93 14.12 21.07
C LEU A 316 24.60 12.77 20.42
N HIS A 317 24.16 12.80 19.14
CA HIS A 317 23.96 11.63 18.30
C HIS A 317 25.23 10.78 18.16
N ARG A 318 26.40 11.42 18.06
CA ARG A 318 27.70 10.71 17.98
C ARG A 318 28.06 10.00 19.29
N VAL A 319 27.83 10.61 20.44
CA VAL A 319 28.13 10.06 21.78
C VAL A 319 27.19 8.88 22.11
N VAL A 320 25.88 9.05 21.95
CA VAL A 320 24.91 7.96 22.21
C VAL A 320 25.07 6.80 21.22
N ARG A 321 25.54 7.07 20.00
CA ARG A 321 25.91 6.04 19.03
C ARG A 321 27.09 5.18 19.49
N THR A 322 28.08 5.78 20.16
CA THR A 322 29.28 5.04 20.61
C THR A 322 28.99 4.20 21.85
N VAL A 323 28.16 4.69 22.76
CA VAL A 323 27.92 4.05 24.07
C VAL A 323 26.57 3.31 24.10
N GLY A 324 25.51 3.86 23.51
CA GLY A 324 24.14 3.32 23.55
C GLY A 324 23.87 2.24 22.49
N THR A 325 24.55 2.29 21.34
CA THR A 325 24.32 1.34 20.23
C THR A 325 24.61 -0.13 20.61
N PRO A 326 25.66 -0.48 21.38
CA PRO A 326 25.87 -1.86 21.80
C PRO A 326 24.76 -2.39 22.71
N LEU A 327 24.26 -1.58 23.63
CA LEU A 327 23.16 -1.95 24.54
C LEU A 327 21.84 -2.11 23.78
N LEU A 328 21.53 -1.16 22.90
CA LEU A 328 20.33 -1.21 22.04
C LEU A 328 20.39 -2.38 21.05
N ARG A 329 21.59 -2.71 20.52
CA ARG A 329 21.78 -3.91 19.67
C ARG A 329 21.63 -5.20 20.46
N LEU A 330 22.12 -5.27 21.69
CA LEU A 330 21.96 -6.43 22.54
C LEU A 330 20.49 -6.66 22.90
N GLN A 331 19.77 -5.59 23.18
CA GLN A 331 18.34 -5.65 23.47
C GLN A 331 17.53 -6.00 22.20
N ALA A 332 17.81 -5.36 21.06
CA ALA A 332 17.21 -5.71 19.78
C ALA A 332 17.49 -7.17 19.37
N ARG A 333 18.68 -7.69 19.65
CA ARG A 333 19.01 -9.12 19.46
C ARG A 333 18.24 -10.03 20.40
N ARG A 334 18.05 -9.66 21.67
CA ARG A 334 17.23 -10.42 22.64
C ARG A 334 15.75 -10.43 22.21
N GLU A 335 15.25 -9.31 21.77
CA GLU A 335 13.87 -9.15 21.26
C GLU A 335 13.68 -9.91 19.94
N ALA A 336 14.65 -9.83 19.04
CA ALA A 336 14.68 -10.61 17.80
C ALA A 336 14.74 -12.12 18.06
N ALA A 337 15.55 -12.56 19.02
CA ALA A 337 15.62 -13.97 19.45
C ALA A 337 14.30 -14.44 20.07
N ALA A 338 13.62 -13.58 20.85
CA ALA A 338 12.33 -13.89 21.45
C ALA A 338 11.18 -13.91 20.42
N THR A 339 11.33 -13.24 19.29
CA THR A 339 10.30 -13.10 18.25
C THR A 339 10.65 -13.81 16.93
N ASN A 340 11.83 -14.41 16.82
CA ASN A 340 12.41 -14.93 15.56
C ASN A 340 12.45 -13.90 14.40
N LEU A 341 12.60 -12.62 14.75
CA LEU A 341 12.62 -11.52 13.77
C LEU A 341 14.03 -10.93 13.64
N PRO A 342 14.44 -10.49 12.45
CA PRO A 342 15.66 -9.71 12.32
C PRO A 342 15.55 -8.39 13.11
N PRO A 343 16.65 -7.85 13.64
CA PRO A 343 16.66 -6.62 14.45
C PRO A 343 16.01 -5.40 13.79
N GLU A 344 16.07 -5.35 12.44
CA GLU A 344 15.48 -4.28 11.64
C GLU A 344 13.94 -4.37 11.54
N ALA A 345 13.40 -5.56 11.79
CA ALA A 345 11.96 -5.83 11.80
C ALA A 345 11.35 -5.88 13.20
N SER A 346 12.13 -5.46 14.23
CA SER A 346 11.67 -5.49 15.63
C SER A 346 10.38 -4.69 15.81
N PRO A 347 9.32 -5.30 16.37
CA PRO A 347 8.02 -4.68 16.54
C PRO A 347 7.97 -3.64 17.66
N ILE A 348 9.08 -3.40 18.37
CA ILE A 348 9.07 -2.62 19.61
C ILE A 348 9.16 -1.11 19.33
N GLY A 349 8.06 -0.43 19.61
CA GLY A 349 7.92 1.02 19.51
C GLY A 349 7.45 1.51 18.14
N GLY A 350 7.16 2.81 18.05
CA GLY A 350 6.70 3.45 16.83
C GLY A 350 5.31 3.00 16.36
N GLY A 351 4.46 2.51 17.28
CA GLY A 351 3.08 2.16 17.01
C GLY A 351 2.88 0.82 16.27
N ALA A 352 3.83 -0.13 16.36
CA ALA A 352 3.75 -1.42 15.67
C ALA A 352 2.90 -2.45 16.44
N TRP A 353 1.68 -2.09 16.81
CA TRP A 353 0.75 -2.92 17.57
C TRP A 353 -0.72 -2.54 17.31
N ARG A 354 -1.66 -3.39 17.70
CA ARG A 354 -3.10 -3.25 17.44
C ARG A 354 -3.75 -1.97 17.98
N GLY A 355 -3.17 -1.37 19.00
CA GLY A 355 -3.66 -0.14 19.62
C GLY A 355 -3.12 1.14 18.99
N ASN A 356 -2.46 1.08 17.85
CA ASN A 356 -2.10 2.26 17.08
C ASN A 356 -3.36 3.00 16.61
N ASP A 357 -3.62 4.15 17.22
CA ASP A 357 -4.79 5.00 16.93
C ASP A 357 -4.45 6.20 16.02
N THR A 358 -3.29 6.18 15.41
CA THR A 358 -2.78 7.27 14.56
C THR A 358 -2.76 6.92 13.08
N VAL A 359 -2.11 5.80 12.70
CA VAL A 359 -1.85 5.52 11.28
C VAL A 359 -3.12 5.27 10.46
N TRP A 360 -4.17 4.70 11.03
CA TRP A 360 -5.43 4.48 10.33
C TRP A 360 -6.14 5.81 9.98
N ARG A 361 -5.96 6.85 10.80
CA ARG A 361 -6.48 8.20 10.54
C ARG A 361 -5.81 8.81 9.33
N THR A 362 -4.48 8.73 9.28
CA THR A 362 -3.68 9.12 8.11
C THR A 362 -4.10 8.38 6.84
N ILE A 363 -4.39 7.07 6.93
CA ILE A 363 -4.84 6.26 5.80
C ILE A 363 -6.18 6.77 5.27
N ILE A 364 -7.16 6.99 6.14
CA ILE A 364 -8.48 7.51 5.73
C ILE A 364 -8.35 8.91 5.12
N ASP A 365 -7.60 9.80 5.73
CA ASP A 365 -7.37 11.16 5.23
C ASP A 365 -6.76 11.15 3.82
N LEU A 366 -5.73 10.33 3.58
CA LEU A 366 -5.12 10.23 2.24
C LEU A 366 -6.06 9.65 1.18
N ASN A 367 -6.95 8.72 1.55
CA ASN A 367 -7.98 8.22 0.63
C ASN A 367 -9.01 9.31 0.30
N ARG A 368 -9.43 10.12 1.28
CA ARG A 368 -10.28 11.29 1.04
C ARG A 368 -9.60 12.31 0.14
N ILE A 369 -8.34 12.63 0.41
CA ILE A 369 -7.56 13.54 -0.42
C ILE A 369 -7.49 13.02 -1.86
N LEU A 370 -7.09 11.76 -2.06
CA LEU A 370 -7.04 11.23 -3.42
C LEU A 370 -8.36 11.37 -4.15
N LEU A 371 -9.46 11.01 -3.51
CA LEU A 371 -10.76 10.98 -4.18
C LEU A 371 -11.36 12.38 -4.36
N TYR A 372 -11.22 13.28 -3.39
CA TYR A 372 -11.99 14.54 -3.33
C TYR A 372 -11.16 15.80 -3.52
N ALA A 373 -9.82 15.79 -3.35
CA ALA A 373 -9.04 17.00 -3.54
C ALA A 373 -8.96 17.39 -5.02
N ARG A 374 -9.12 18.69 -5.30
CA ARG A 374 -8.82 19.30 -6.59
C ARG A 374 -7.31 19.44 -6.78
N THR A 375 -6.90 19.80 -7.97
CA THR A 375 -5.48 19.98 -8.32
C THR A 375 -4.79 21.14 -7.60
N ASP A 376 -5.57 22.08 -7.03
CA ASP A 376 -5.08 23.16 -6.18
C ASP A 376 -4.99 22.80 -4.69
N GLY A 377 -5.43 21.59 -4.32
CA GLY A 377 -5.43 21.11 -2.94
C GLY A 377 -6.72 21.37 -2.16
N SER A 378 -7.67 22.11 -2.71
CA SER A 378 -8.98 22.30 -2.09
C SER A 378 -9.82 21.05 -2.16
N MET A 379 -10.64 20.77 -1.12
CA MET A 379 -11.53 19.61 -1.09
C MET A 379 -12.86 19.93 -1.81
N ALA A 380 -13.28 19.00 -2.68
CA ALA A 380 -14.56 19.06 -3.39
C ALA A 380 -15.62 18.20 -2.68
N GLU A 381 -16.90 18.48 -2.91
CA GLU A 381 -18.01 17.67 -2.36
C GLU A 381 -18.17 16.31 -3.07
N THR A 382 -17.71 16.21 -4.31
CA THR A 382 -17.82 14.99 -5.14
C THR A 382 -16.45 14.47 -5.53
N PRO A 383 -16.30 13.16 -5.79
CA PRO A 383 -15.06 12.58 -6.27
C PRO A 383 -14.56 13.26 -7.56
N GLN A 384 -13.27 13.55 -7.60
CA GLN A 384 -12.63 14.31 -8.69
C GLN A 384 -11.96 13.42 -9.72
N ARG A 385 -11.80 12.13 -9.45
CA ARG A 385 -11.13 11.18 -10.36
C ARG A 385 -11.77 9.82 -10.31
N ARG A 386 -11.67 9.12 -11.44
CA ARG A 386 -12.07 7.71 -11.54
C ARG A 386 -11.02 6.85 -10.88
N TYR A 387 -11.45 5.84 -10.15
CA TYR A 387 -10.58 5.00 -9.34
C TYR A 387 -10.85 3.52 -9.61
N LEU A 388 -9.78 2.73 -9.68
CA LEU A 388 -9.81 1.28 -9.73
C LEU A 388 -8.67 0.73 -8.87
N ALA A 389 -8.92 -0.32 -8.12
CA ALA A 389 -7.87 -1.10 -7.45
C ALA A 389 -7.80 -2.50 -8.05
N LEU A 390 -6.58 -2.94 -8.39
CA LEU A 390 -6.26 -4.32 -8.74
C LEU A 390 -5.16 -4.81 -7.83
N VAL A 391 -5.50 -5.72 -6.92
CA VAL A 391 -4.62 -6.17 -5.84
C VAL A 391 -3.79 -7.36 -6.29
N ASP A 392 -2.48 -7.25 -6.14
CA ASP A 392 -1.52 -8.34 -6.33
C ASP A 392 -1.41 -9.17 -5.03
N GLY A 393 -2.08 -10.31 -5.02
CA GLY A 393 -2.00 -11.35 -4.00
C GLY A 393 -1.50 -12.68 -4.56
N ILE A 394 -0.85 -12.71 -5.72
CA ILE A 394 -0.30 -13.95 -6.30
C ILE A 394 0.70 -14.57 -5.33
N ILE A 395 1.72 -13.81 -4.93
CA ILE A 395 2.49 -14.09 -3.72
C ILE A 395 2.14 -12.99 -2.73
N ALA A 396 1.24 -13.29 -1.81
CA ALA A 396 0.86 -12.39 -0.74
C ALA A 396 1.96 -12.30 0.33
N GLY A 397 1.82 -11.39 1.29
CA GLY A 397 2.75 -11.27 2.41
C GLY A 397 2.07 -11.52 3.75
N GLN A 398 2.72 -12.27 4.64
CA GLN A 398 2.25 -12.51 6.00
C GLN A 398 3.31 -12.14 7.05
N GLY A 399 2.97 -12.06 8.33
CA GLY A 399 3.92 -11.72 9.41
C GLY A 399 4.30 -10.25 9.42
N GLN A 400 5.58 -9.91 9.46
CA GLN A 400 6.12 -8.56 9.75
C GLN A 400 6.22 -7.63 8.53
N GLY A 401 5.11 -7.47 7.81
CA GLY A 401 5.03 -6.40 6.82
C GLY A 401 5.17 -4.98 7.44
N PRO A 402 5.51 -3.96 6.64
CA PRO A 402 5.59 -4.00 5.18
C PRO A 402 6.94 -4.40 4.59
N LEU A 403 8.02 -4.49 5.43
CA LEU A 403 9.41 -4.61 4.96
C LEU A 403 9.97 -6.04 5.06
N ALA A 404 9.40 -6.86 5.95
CA ALA A 404 9.81 -8.23 6.18
C ALA A 404 8.61 -9.20 6.24
N PRO A 405 7.65 -9.13 5.29
CA PRO A 405 6.59 -10.12 5.25
C PRO A 405 7.13 -11.43 4.67
N ASP A 406 6.79 -12.54 5.28
CA ASP A 406 7.06 -13.85 4.69
C ASP A 406 6.18 -14.07 3.44
N PRO A 407 6.72 -14.61 2.35
CA PRO A 407 5.93 -14.95 1.17
C PRO A 407 4.83 -15.97 1.48
N LEU A 408 3.62 -15.66 1.02
CA LEU A 408 2.44 -16.52 1.11
C LEU A 408 1.93 -16.80 -0.31
N PRO A 409 2.15 -18.02 -0.87
CA PRO A 409 1.68 -18.39 -2.19
C PRO A 409 0.16 -18.53 -2.22
N ALA A 410 -0.55 -17.44 -2.51
CA ALA A 410 -2.01 -17.36 -2.43
C ALA A 410 -2.69 -17.49 -3.80
N GLY A 411 -2.03 -17.10 -4.87
CA GLY A 411 -2.60 -17.09 -6.21
C GLY A 411 -3.80 -16.16 -6.37
N ALA A 412 -3.95 -15.16 -5.50
CA ALA A 412 -5.14 -14.32 -5.45
C ALA A 412 -4.96 -13.00 -6.22
N LEU A 413 -5.98 -12.62 -7.00
CA LEU A 413 -6.11 -11.30 -7.61
C LEU A 413 -7.48 -10.73 -7.28
N LEU A 414 -7.55 -9.45 -6.87
CA LEU A 414 -8.80 -8.78 -6.56
C LEU A 414 -8.95 -7.53 -7.43
N LEU A 415 -10.19 -7.20 -7.80
CA LEU A 415 -10.54 -6.00 -8.56
C LEU A 415 -11.75 -5.32 -7.92
N GLY A 416 -11.70 -3.99 -7.75
CA GLY A 416 -12.84 -3.22 -7.26
C GLY A 416 -12.65 -1.72 -7.43
N GLU A 417 -13.76 -1.00 -7.52
CA GLU A 417 -13.77 0.46 -7.71
C GLU A 417 -13.84 1.23 -6.38
N ASN A 418 -14.04 0.54 -5.26
CA ASN A 418 -14.08 1.16 -3.94
C ASN A 418 -12.93 0.66 -3.06
N PRO A 419 -12.03 1.54 -2.57
CA PRO A 419 -10.86 1.11 -1.80
C PRO A 419 -11.21 0.43 -0.48
N VAL A 420 -12.31 0.84 0.18
CA VAL A 420 -12.76 0.25 1.47
C VAL A 420 -13.32 -1.16 1.25
N ALA A 421 -14.14 -1.34 0.21
CA ALA A 421 -14.68 -2.66 -0.14
C ALA A 421 -13.55 -3.64 -0.50
N VAL A 422 -12.55 -3.19 -1.26
CA VAL A 422 -11.37 -4.00 -1.61
C VAL A 422 -10.56 -4.37 -0.37
N ASP A 423 -10.35 -3.44 0.56
CA ASP A 423 -9.66 -3.72 1.82
C ASP A 423 -10.44 -4.69 2.71
N LEU A 424 -11.77 -4.56 2.78
CA LEU A 424 -12.64 -5.45 3.51
C LEU A 424 -12.52 -6.90 3.00
N VAL A 425 -12.61 -7.08 1.68
CA VAL A 425 -12.49 -8.40 1.04
C VAL A 425 -11.08 -8.96 1.18
N GLY A 426 -10.06 -8.13 0.94
CA GLY A 426 -8.65 -8.55 1.03
C GLY A 426 -8.22 -8.91 2.45
N ALA A 427 -8.70 -8.18 3.47
CA ALA A 427 -8.45 -8.50 4.87
C ALA A 427 -9.13 -9.82 5.26
N THR A 428 -10.39 -10.01 4.84
CA THR A 428 -11.13 -11.26 5.05
C THR A 428 -10.42 -12.45 4.39
N LEU A 429 -9.93 -12.26 3.15
CA LEU A 429 -9.15 -13.28 2.44
C LEU A 429 -7.86 -13.65 3.18
N LEU A 430 -7.13 -12.67 3.74
CA LEU A 430 -5.97 -12.94 4.58
C LEU A 430 -6.30 -13.67 5.89
N GLY A 431 -7.56 -13.71 6.30
CA GLY A 431 -7.98 -14.28 7.59
C GLY A 431 -7.95 -13.26 8.73
N MET A 432 -7.94 -11.97 8.41
CA MET A 432 -8.01 -10.87 9.38
C MET A 432 -9.44 -10.34 9.46
N ASP A 433 -9.95 -10.11 10.66
CA ASP A 433 -11.29 -9.56 10.89
C ASP A 433 -11.33 -8.06 10.55
N PRO A 434 -12.04 -7.65 9.47
CA PRO A 434 -12.10 -6.24 9.07
C PRO A 434 -12.67 -5.31 10.15
N ALA A 435 -13.56 -5.81 11.03
CA ALA A 435 -14.12 -5.04 12.13
C ALA A 435 -13.08 -4.66 13.19
N ARG A 436 -11.95 -5.37 13.24
CA ARG A 436 -10.84 -5.14 14.16
C ARG A 436 -9.71 -4.32 13.52
N LEU A 437 -9.85 -3.95 12.26
CA LEU A 437 -8.92 -3.12 11.50
C LEU A 437 -9.49 -1.70 11.36
N SER A 438 -9.01 -0.77 12.18
CA SER A 438 -9.58 0.58 12.30
C SER A 438 -9.68 1.33 10.98
N GLN A 439 -8.72 1.18 10.05
CA GLN A 439 -8.81 1.82 8.72
C GLN A 439 -10.01 1.34 7.91
N ILE A 440 -10.46 0.08 8.11
CA ILE A 440 -11.63 -0.46 7.42
C ILE A 440 -12.90 -0.12 8.22
N ALA A 441 -12.94 -0.48 9.51
CA ALA A 441 -14.11 -0.29 10.35
C ALA A 441 -14.55 1.19 10.41
N ARG A 442 -13.59 2.12 10.59
CA ARG A 442 -13.85 3.56 10.70
C ARG A 442 -14.10 4.26 9.36
N ALA A 443 -13.81 3.61 8.24
CA ALA A 443 -14.14 4.16 6.91
C ALA A 443 -15.65 4.15 6.62
N PHE A 444 -16.41 3.31 7.30
CA PHE A 444 -17.87 3.28 7.25
C PHE A 444 -18.53 4.34 8.16
N ASP A 445 -17.80 4.94 9.10
CA ASP A 445 -18.27 6.03 9.96
C ASP A 445 -18.40 7.33 9.12
N ALA A 446 -19.36 7.36 8.23
CA ALA A 446 -19.53 8.39 7.23
C ALA A 446 -19.66 9.78 7.84
N SER A 447 -19.01 10.73 7.19
CA SER A 447 -19.06 12.16 7.46
C SER A 447 -18.70 12.89 6.18
N ASP A 448 -18.12 14.08 6.29
CA ASP A 448 -17.57 14.81 5.14
C ASP A 448 -16.68 13.90 4.29
N HIS A 449 -16.86 13.92 2.98
CA HIS A 449 -16.10 13.14 2.00
C HIS A 449 -16.12 11.61 2.26
N PRO A 450 -17.29 10.96 2.24
CA PRO A 450 -17.43 9.54 2.59
C PRO A 450 -16.70 8.65 1.59
N LEU A 451 -15.86 7.72 2.07
CA LEU A 451 -15.16 6.75 1.23
C LEU A 451 -16.09 5.64 0.74
N ILE A 452 -17.05 5.25 1.56
CA ILE A 452 -18.06 4.25 1.25
C ILE A 452 -19.39 4.64 1.91
N THR A 453 -20.51 4.26 1.30
CA THR A 453 -21.86 4.39 1.88
C THR A 453 -22.49 3.02 1.98
N GLY A 454 -23.26 2.78 3.04
CA GLY A 454 -23.82 1.47 3.37
C GLY A 454 -23.06 0.80 4.52
N SER A 455 -23.16 -0.50 4.60
CA SER A 455 -22.55 -1.33 5.64
C SER A 455 -21.55 -2.35 5.05
N PRO A 456 -20.70 -2.98 5.85
CA PRO A 456 -19.82 -4.06 5.38
C PRO A 456 -20.58 -5.22 4.70
N GLU A 457 -21.81 -5.48 5.11
CA GLU A 457 -22.66 -6.54 4.57
C GLU A 457 -23.17 -6.24 3.16
N ASP A 458 -23.18 -4.97 2.76
CA ASP A 458 -23.57 -4.54 1.41
C ASP A 458 -22.47 -4.78 0.38
N VAL A 459 -21.26 -5.18 0.80
CA VAL A 459 -20.15 -5.47 -0.10
C VAL A 459 -20.31 -6.86 -0.70
N GLU A 460 -20.60 -6.89 -1.99
CA GLU A 460 -20.71 -8.13 -2.75
C GLU A 460 -19.33 -8.67 -3.13
N VAL A 461 -19.14 -9.97 -2.99
CA VAL A 461 -17.93 -10.69 -3.42
C VAL A 461 -18.31 -11.65 -4.55
N ILE A 462 -17.71 -11.44 -5.72
CA ILE A 462 -17.93 -12.27 -6.90
C ILE A 462 -16.62 -13.01 -7.23
N SER A 463 -16.65 -14.35 -7.22
CA SER A 463 -15.47 -15.16 -7.49
C SER A 463 -15.79 -16.34 -8.40
N ASP A 464 -14.84 -16.67 -9.27
CA ASP A 464 -14.83 -17.89 -10.05
C ASP A 464 -14.09 -19.05 -9.37
N ALA A 465 -13.43 -18.80 -8.24
CA ALA A 465 -12.85 -19.83 -7.40
C ALA A 465 -13.92 -20.45 -6.48
N PRO A 466 -14.17 -21.78 -6.54
CA PRO A 466 -15.26 -22.42 -5.78
C PRO A 466 -15.22 -22.11 -4.27
N ASP A 467 -14.02 -22.16 -3.67
CA ASP A 467 -13.83 -21.89 -2.23
C ASP A 467 -14.13 -20.45 -1.82
N TRP A 468 -14.05 -19.50 -2.77
CA TRP A 468 -14.25 -18.08 -2.54
C TRP A 468 -15.60 -17.57 -3.06
N SER A 469 -16.36 -18.45 -3.69
CA SER A 469 -17.72 -18.19 -4.17
C SER A 469 -18.72 -18.25 -2.99
N GLY A 470 -19.72 -17.37 -2.98
CA GLY A 470 -20.75 -17.32 -1.92
C GLY A 470 -20.55 -16.21 -0.89
N GLY A 471 -19.83 -15.14 -1.26
CA GLY A 471 -19.73 -13.90 -0.51
C GLY A 471 -18.75 -13.94 0.66
N LEU A 472 -18.85 -12.94 1.54
CA LEU A 472 -17.91 -12.76 2.65
C LEU A 472 -17.90 -13.94 3.64
N GLN A 473 -19.02 -14.63 3.82
CA GLN A 473 -19.10 -15.78 4.72
C GLN A 473 -18.31 -16.99 4.20
N ALA A 474 -18.38 -17.26 2.87
CA ALA A 474 -17.59 -18.30 2.26
C ALA A 474 -16.09 -17.95 2.35
N LEU A 475 -15.75 -16.69 2.07
CA LEU A 475 -14.39 -16.21 2.14
C LEU A 475 -13.80 -16.29 3.56
N ARG A 476 -14.60 -16.04 4.62
CA ARG A 476 -14.19 -16.23 6.02
C ARG A 476 -13.80 -17.68 6.31
N ARG A 477 -14.61 -18.65 5.86
CA ARG A 477 -14.35 -20.09 6.06
C ARG A 477 -13.12 -20.59 5.31
N HIS A 478 -12.90 -20.06 4.11
CA HIS A 478 -11.81 -20.46 3.22
C HIS A 478 -10.70 -19.42 3.10
N SER A 479 -10.50 -18.64 4.16
CA SER A 479 -9.44 -17.64 4.22
C SER A 479 -8.06 -18.28 4.21
N LEU A 480 -7.06 -17.51 3.79
CA LEU A 480 -5.67 -17.95 3.69
C LEU A 480 -5.01 -18.20 5.06
N ARG A 481 -5.65 -17.76 6.14
CA ARG A 481 -5.14 -17.88 7.53
C ARG A 481 -3.71 -17.35 7.66
N ALA A 482 -3.44 -16.20 7.03
CA ALA A 482 -2.14 -15.57 7.05
C ALA A 482 -1.70 -15.25 8.50
N ILE A 483 -0.42 -15.38 8.75
CA ILE A 483 0.17 -15.06 10.07
C ILE A 483 0.07 -13.55 10.29
N ALA A 484 -0.59 -13.11 11.36
CA ALA A 484 -0.66 -11.72 11.74
C ALA A 484 0.72 -11.19 12.22
N PRO A 485 0.98 -9.87 12.13
CA PRO A 485 2.16 -9.27 12.73
C PRO A 485 2.19 -9.50 14.25
N VAL A 486 3.38 -9.58 14.84
CA VAL A 486 3.56 -9.89 16.26
C VAL A 486 2.66 -9.06 17.18
N GLY A 487 2.60 -7.75 16.99
CA GLY A 487 1.76 -6.84 17.80
C GLY A 487 0.25 -6.94 17.55
N TRP A 488 -0.20 -7.87 16.69
CA TRP A 488 -1.61 -8.07 16.29
C TRP A 488 -2.10 -9.49 16.55
N ARG A 489 -1.20 -10.44 16.77
CA ARG A 489 -1.53 -11.86 16.98
C ARG A 489 -2.52 -12.07 18.11
N GLY A 490 -3.48 -12.97 17.88
CA GLY A 490 -4.54 -13.30 18.84
C GLY A 490 -5.62 -12.23 18.97
N SER A 491 -5.51 -11.11 18.22
CA SER A 491 -6.45 -10.00 18.36
C SER A 491 -7.16 -9.61 17.07
N VAL A 492 -6.61 -9.95 15.90
CA VAL A 492 -7.14 -9.51 14.60
C VAL A 492 -7.60 -10.67 13.73
N GLU A 493 -7.19 -11.88 14.03
CA GLU A 493 -7.55 -13.06 13.25
C GLU A 493 -9.05 -13.34 13.31
N ILE A 494 -9.62 -13.81 12.20
CA ILE A 494 -10.99 -14.33 12.16
C ILE A 494 -11.05 -15.58 13.02
N VAL A 495 -11.93 -15.55 14.03
CA VAL A 495 -12.21 -16.72 14.86
C VAL A 495 -13.20 -17.61 14.09
N ASP A 496 -12.82 -18.84 13.83
CA ASP A 496 -13.70 -19.86 13.27
C ASP A 496 -14.62 -20.34 14.42
N PRO A 497 -15.94 -20.09 14.35
CA PRO A 497 -16.86 -20.52 15.41
C PRO A 497 -16.92 -22.05 15.56
N ASP A 498 -16.53 -22.79 14.52
CA ASP A 498 -16.60 -24.26 14.49
C ASP A 498 -15.24 -24.93 14.79
N ALA A 499 -14.17 -24.15 15.07
CA ALA A 499 -12.88 -24.69 15.40
C ALA A 499 -12.84 -25.25 16.83
N PRO A 500 -12.57 -26.53 17.04
CA PRO A 500 -12.50 -27.11 18.39
C PRO A 500 -11.35 -26.48 19.18
N GLY A 501 -11.65 -25.72 20.23
CA GLY A 501 -10.73 -25.47 21.34
C GLY A 501 -9.85 -24.23 21.30
N ARG A 502 -10.35 -23.05 20.89
CA ARG A 502 -9.79 -21.77 21.36
C ARG A 502 -10.86 -20.93 22.03
N GLN A 503 -10.97 -21.10 23.36
CA GLN A 503 -11.66 -20.11 24.19
C GLN A 503 -10.94 -18.76 24.05
N ALA A 504 -11.74 -17.71 23.89
CA ALA A 504 -11.25 -16.34 23.88
C ALA A 504 -10.49 -16.07 25.20
N VAL A 505 -9.24 -15.65 25.11
CA VAL A 505 -8.45 -15.11 26.22
C VAL A 505 -8.55 -13.60 26.18
#